data_6d9a5f4244ac7ea1994d24c2d1782d99
#
_entry.id   6d9a5f4244ac7ea1994d24c2d1782d99
#
_cell.length_a   1.000
_cell.length_b   1.000
_cell.length_c   1.000
_cell.angle_alpha   90.00
_cell.angle_beta   90.00
_cell.angle_gamma   90.00
#
_symmetry.space_group_name_H-M   'P 1'
#
loop_
_entity.id
_entity.type
_entity.pdbx_description
1 polymer ?
#
loop_
_entity_poly.entity_id
_entity_poly.type
_entity_poly.pdbx_seq_one_letter_code
_entity_poly.pdbx_strand_id
1 'polypeptide(L)'
;VTFTPDRNWLNEASRKFPVVIDPVTTTSKAATDIEDAYISSKNNTDNYYNNENLWLKGGNEIRRSFLKFQLPEIKTGDMIVNARLVMVSLGENGAEKTIAVHKVIQSWESKTINWDNKPIYEETVQDLCKFTADKIKYVVMDITRMVKEWYRDGSNNGLMLKEIDELSGSVQLMSSDWDSS
;
A
#
# COMPACT_ATOMS: atom_id res chain seq x y z
N VAL A 1 15.72 -18.35 -4.63
CA VAL A 1 16.92 -18.26 -3.76
C VAL A 1 16.77 -19.33 -2.71
N THR A 2 17.72 -20.29 -2.63
CA THR A 2 17.71 -21.29 -1.56
C THR A 2 18.56 -20.75 -0.43
N PHE A 3 17.98 -20.59 0.73
CA PHE A 3 18.69 -20.20 1.96
C PHE A 3 19.01 -21.47 2.75
N THR A 4 20.30 -21.69 3.04
CA THR A 4 20.73 -22.79 3.89
C THR A 4 21.41 -22.17 5.13
N PRO A 5 20.78 -22.25 6.30
CA PRO A 5 21.38 -21.74 7.51
C PRO A 5 22.67 -22.46 7.87
N ASP A 6 23.65 -21.73 8.41
CA ASP A 6 24.87 -22.33 8.94
C ASP A 6 24.56 -23.24 10.13
N ARG A 7 25.06 -24.49 10.12
CA ARG A 7 24.77 -25.48 11.17
C ARG A 7 25.37 -25.09 12.51
N ASN A 8 26.54 -24.45 12.51
CA ASN A 8 27.16 -24.04 13.75
C ASN A 8 26.37 -22.93 14.42
N TRP A 9 25.88 -21.98 13.59
CA TRP A 9 24.99 -20.91 14.04
C TRP A 9 23.68 -21.45 14.63
N LEU A 10 23.08 -22.47 14.01
CA LEU A 10 21.85 -23.11 14.52
C LEU A 10 22.07 -23.84 15.85
N ASN A 11 23.26 -24.42 16.09
CA ASN A 11 23.58 -25.23 17.27
C ASN A 11 24.12 -24.42 18.44
N GLU A 12 24.22 -23.10 18.35
CA GLU A 12 24.65 -22.28 19.49
C GLU A 12 23.72 -22.45 20.70
N ALA A 13 24.28 -22.71 21.86
CA ALA A 13 23.54 -22.97 23.10
C ALA A 13 22.64 -21.80 23.56
N SER A 14 22.97 -20.59 23.11
CA SER A 14 22.16 -19.37 23.37
C SER A 14 20.94 -19.24 22.47
N ARG A 15 20.78 -20.08 21.44
CA ARG A 15 19.74 -19.98 20.44
C ARG A 15 18.40 -20.43 20.99
N LYS A 16 17.38 -19.60 20.81
CA LYS A 16 15.98 -19.94 21.12
C LYS A 16 15.25 -20.36 19.86
N PHE A 17 14.50 -21.43 19.93
CA PHE A 17 13.67 -21.93 18.83
C PHE A 17 12.18 -21.57 19.05
N PRO A 18 11.38 -21.40 17.98
CA PRO A 18 11.78 -21.54 16.58
C PRO A 18 12.64 -20.37 16.08
N VAL A 19 13.60 -20.67 15.22
CA VAL A 19 14.35 -19.63 14.48
C VAL A 19 13.50 -19.22 13.31
N VAL A 20 13.08 -17.95 13.27
CA VAL A 20 12.34 -17.38 12.14
C VAL A 20 13.36 -16.82 11.14
N ILE A 21 13.38 -17.37 9.95
CA ILE A 21 14.10 -16.81 8.79
C ILE A 21 13.03 -16.12 7.96
N ASP A 22 13.11 -14.80 7.89
CA ASP A 22 12.17 -13.97 7.17
C ASP A 22 12.82 -13.49 5.85
N PRO A 23 12.60 -14.18 4.73
CA PRO A 23 12.99 -13.63 3.44
C PRO A 23 12.11 -12.43 3.13
N VAL A 24 12.70 -11.25 3.08
CA VAL A 24 12.01 -10.06 2.60
C VAL A 24 11.87 -10.17 1.08
N THR A 25 10.66 -10.34 0.60
CA THR A 25 10.33 -10.17 -0.81
C THR A 25 9.79 -8.77 -0.99
N THR A 26 10.51 -7.95 -1.75
CA THR A 26 10.04 -6.62 -2.14
C THR A 26 9.52 -6.67 -3.58
N THR A 27 8.31 -6.17 -3.81
CA THR A 27 7.90 -5.78 -5.16
C THR A 27 8.74 -4.57 -5.56
N SER A 28 9.59 -4.76 -6.56
CA SER A 28 10.36 -3.66 -7.12
C SER A 28 9.45 -2.75 -7.94
N LYS A 29 9.88 -1.51 -8.10
CA LYS A 29 9.28 -0.44 -8.91
C LYS A 29 9.37 -0.74 -10.43
N ALA A 30 8.99 -1.94 -10.88
CA ALA A 30 8.71 -2.11 -12.29
C ALA A 30 7.31 -1.57 -12.54
N ALA A 31 7.16 -0.62 -13.44
CA ALA A 31 5.86 -0.02 -13.80
C ALA A 31 4.79 -1.04 -14.23
N THR A 32 5.21 -2.28 -14.48
CA THR A 32 4.36 -3.43 -14.79
C THR A 32 3.81 -4.15 -13.55
N ASP A 33 4.39 -3.93 -12.36
CA ASP A 33 4.07 -4.68 -11.15
C ASP A 33 3.14 -3.92 -10.22
N ILE A 34 2.96 -2.62 -10.46
CA ILE A 34 2.12 -1.72 -9.66
C ILE A 34 1.19 -0.96 -10.59
N GLU A 35 -0.10 -1.06 -10.33
CA GLU A 35 -1.11 -0.16 -10.87
C GLU A 35 -1.51 0.80 -9.78
N ASP A 36 -1.43 2.11 -10.02
CA ASP A 36 -1.95 3.10 -9.10
C ASP A 36 -2.64 4.26 -9.83
N ALA A 37 -3.50 4.95 -9.13
CA ALA A 37 -4.16 6.17 -9.55
C ALA A 37 -4.81 6.86 -8.34
N TYR A 38 -5.00 8.16 -8.42
CA TYR A 38 -5.92 8.82 -7.51
C TYR A 38 -7.19 9.28 -8.25
N ILE A 39 -8.26 9.51 -7.51
CA ILE A 39 -9.54 10.01 -8.01
C ILE A 39 -9.93 11.28 -7.24
N SER A 40 -10.72 12.15 -7.87
CA SER A 40 -11.17 13.43 -7.31
C SER A 40 -12.68 13.60 -7.41
N SER A 41 -13.33 13.98 -6.28
CA SER A 41 -14.75 14.26 -6.25
C SER A 41 -15.14 15.55 -6.97
N LYS A 42 -14.17 16.42 -7.26
CA LYS A 42 -14.40 17.67 -7.98
C LYS A 42 -14.39 17.47 -9.49
N ASN A 43 -13.58 16.55 -9.97
CA ASN A 43 -13.42 16.21 -11.38
C ASN A 43 -13.80 14.73 -11.55
N ASN A 44 -15.10 14.45 -11.50
CA ASN A 44 -15.64 13.10 -11.33
C ASN A 44 -15.24 12.13 -12.43
N THR A 45 -15.05 12.59 -13.65
CA THR A 45 -14.74 11.78 -14.84
C THR A 45 -13.25 11.75 -15.18
N ASP A 46 -12.43 12.59 -14.54
CA ASP A 46 -11.00 12.66 -14.82
C ASP A 46 -10.28 11.44 -14.23
N ASN A 47 -9.28 10.98 -14.96
CA ASN A 47 -8.39 9.88 -14.57
C ASN A 47 -6.99 10.41 -14.32
N TYR A 48 -6.32 9.94 -13.27
CA TYR A 48 -5.02 10.43 -12.83
C TYR A 48 -4.01 9.28 -12.67
N TYR A 49 -4.02 8.29 -13.57
CA TYR A 49 -3.21 7.08 -13.49
C TYR A 49 -1.70 7.30 -13.71
N ASN A 50 -1.33 8.34 -14.45
CA ASN A 50 0.08 8.66 -14.78
C ASN A 50 0.59 9.91 -14.02
N ASN A 51 0.00 10.21 -12.89
CA ASN A 51 0.45 11.33 -12.05
C ASN A 51 1.59 10.87 -11.15
N GLU A 52 2.67 11.63 -11.08
CA GLU A 52 3.82 11.35 -10.21
C GLU A 52 3.45 11.29 -8.72
N ASN A 53 2.31 11.85 -8.35
CA ASN A 53 1.85 11.89 -6.98
C ASN A 53 0.49 11.22 -6.83
N LEU A 54 0.35 10.45 -5.77
CA LEU A 54 -0.92 9.99 -5.25
C LEU A 54 -1.42 10.99 -4.20
N TRP A 55 -2.68 11.40 -4.33
CA TRP A 55 -3.28 12.39 -3.46
C TRP A 55 -4.36 11.80 -2.56
N LEU A 56 -4.29 12.17 -1.28
CA LEU A 56 -5.38 11.98 -0.32
C LEU A 56 -5.80 13.37 0.15
N LYS A 57 -7.09 13.66 0.11
CA LYS A 57 -7.60 14.99 0.46
C LYS A 57 -9.00 14.92 1.03
N GLY A 58 -9.28 15.77 1.99
CA GLY A 58 -10.60 16.01 2.56
C GLY A 58 -11.09 17.45 2.37
N GLY A 59 -12.31 17.72 2.76
CA GLY A 59 -12.96 19.04 2.68
C GLY A 59 -13.75 19.24 1.40
N ASN A 60 -13.57 20.38 0.74
CA ASN A 60 -14.34 20.78 -0.46
C ASN A 60 -14.05 19.91 -1.70
N GLU A 61 -13.04 19.11 -1.66
CA GLU A 61 -12.63 18.14 -2.67
C GLU A 61 -12.09 16.91 -1.97
N ILE A 62 -12.70 15.77 -2.19
CA ILE A 62 -12.21 14.49 -1.67
C ILE A 62 -11.34 13.84 -2.73
N ARG A 63 -10.11 13.41 -2.33
CA ARG A 63 -9.24 12.59 -3.16
C ARG A 63 -8.89 11.31 -2.43
N ARG A 64 -8.95 10.20 -3.15
CA ARG A 64 -8.57 8.87 -2.69
C ARG A 64 -7.61 8.25 -3.68
N SER A 65 -6.66 7.47 -3.18
CA SER A 65 -5.69 6.77 -4.01
C SER A 65 -5.91 5.26 -3.96
N PHE A 66 -5.74 4.62 -5.11
CA PHE A 66 -5.88 3.18 -5.29
C PHE A 66 -4.55 2.60 -5.75
N LEU A 67 -4.20 1.44 -5.21
CA LEU A 67 -2.99 0.71 -5.56
C LEU A 67 -3.30 -0.77 -5.69
N LYS A 68 -2.74 -1.40 -6.71
CA LYS A 68 -2.80 -2.85 -6.92
C LYS A 68 -1.42 -3.36 -7.28
N PHE A 69 -1.02 -4.48 -6.71
CA PHE A 69 0.31 -5.05 -6.85
C PHE A 69 0.23 -6.41 -7.52
N GLN A 70 1.17 -6.71 -8.39
CA GLN A 70 1.41 -8.09 -8.79
C GLN A 70 2.12 -8.80 -7.63
N LEU A 71 1.46 -9.79 -7.05
CA LEU A 71 2.02 -10.53 -5.94
C LEU A 71 3.07 -11.53 -6.44
N PRO A 72 4.22 -11.66 -5.73
CA PRO A 72 5.21 -12.67 -6.06
C PRO A 72 4.68 -14.08 -5.83
N GLU A 73 5.17 -15.05 -6.59
CA GLU A 73 4.86 -16.45 -6.32
C GLU A 73 5.45 -16.90 -4.99
N ILE A 74 4.62 -17.57 -4.18
CA ILE A 74 5.05 -18.23 -2.95
C ILE A 74 5.02 -19.74 -3.14
N LYS A 75 5.96 -20.46 -2.53
CA LYS A 75 6.03 -21.93 -2.63
C LYS A 75 5.00 -22.59 -1.73
N THR A 76 4.55 -23.79 -2.14
CA THR A 76 3.69 -24.61 -1.28
C THR A 76 4.37 -24.87 0.05
N GLY A 77 3.70 -24.52 1.14
CA GLY A 77 4.21 -24.65 2.50
C GLY A 77 4.83 -23.38 3.08
N ASP A 78 5.07 -22.35 2.27
CA ASP A 78 5.49 -21.05 2.79
C ASP A 78 4.33 -20.35 3.50
N MET A 79 4.65 -19.55 4.51
CA MET A 79 3.69 -18.76 5.26
C MET A 79 4.03 -17.28 5.19
N ILE A 80 3.01 -16.47 4.94
CA ILE A 80 3.16 -15.01 5.04
C ILE A 80 3.13 -14.64 6.52
N VAL A 81 4.26 -14.21 7.03
CA VAL A 81 4.40 -13.77 8.44
C VAL A 81 3.96 -12.31 8.57
N ASN A 82 4.46 -11.47 7.67
CA ASN A 82 4.20 -10.03 7.68
C ASN A 82 4.18 -9.48 6.25
N ALA A 83 3.30 -8.54 5.98
CA ALA A 83 3.28 -7.76 4.74
C ALA A 83 3.03 -6.29 5.08
N ARG A 84 3.84 -5.40 4.54
CA ARG A 84 3.76 -3.96 4.80
C ARG A 84 3.70 -3.18 3.50
N LEU A 85 2.79 -2.23 3.44
CA LEU A 85 2.82 -1.17 2.46
C LEU A 85 3.73 -0.06 2.98
N VAL A 86 4.75 0.27 2.19
CA VAL A 86 5.68 1.37 2.49
C VAL A 86 5.55 2.41 1.39
N MET A 87 5.13 3.61 1.76
CA MET A 87 4.97 4.75 0.86
C MET A 87 5.88 5.89 1.32
N VAL A 88 6.20 6.80 0.41
CA VAL A 88 6.92 8.03 0.73
C VAL A 88 5.93 9.20 0.71
N SER A 89 5.75 9.85 1.85
CA SER A 89 5.06 11.15 1.92
C SER A 89 6.02 12.26 1.57
N LEU A 90 5.59 13.18 0.72
CA LEU A 90 6.40 14.32 0.28
C LEU A 90 6.47 15.46 1.31
N GLY A 91 5.70 15.34 2.38
CA GLY A 91 5.57 16.38 3.38
C GLY A 91 4.66 17.51 2.89
N GLU A 92 4.04 18.15 3.84
CA GLU A 92 3.28 19.40 3.68
C GLU A 92 3.49 20.29 4.92
N ASN A 93 2.61 21.19 5.17
CA ASN A 93 2.65 22.28 6.17
C ASN A 93 2.74 21.83 7.66
N GLY A 94 3.31 20.69 7.97
CA GLY A 94 3.59 20.25 9.36
C GLY A 94 2.36 19.80 10.16
N ALA A 95 1.20 19.65 9.53
CA ALA A 95 0.00 19.16 10.20
C ALA A 95 0.08 17.66 10.48
N GLU A 96 -0.56 17.24 11.55
CA GLU A 96 -0.77 15.83 11.85
C GLU A 96 -1.77 15.24 10.84
N LYS A 97 -1.43 14.06 10.28
CA LYS A 97 -2.21 13.35 9.28
C LYS A 97 -2.46 11.92 9.72
N THR A 98 -3.61 11.38 9.36
CA THR A 98 -3.94 9.97 9.57
C THR A 98 -4.47 9.39 8.28
N ILE A 99 -3.74 8.43 7.73
CA ILE A 99 -4.11 7.68 6.54
C ILE A 99 -4.74 6.37 6.98
N ALA A 100 -5.90 6.04 6.39
CA ALA A 100 -6.55 4.75 6.51
C ALA A 100 -6.32 3.93 5.24
N VAL A 101 -6.04 2.63 5.41
CA VAL A 101 -5.97 1.66 4.32
C VAL A 101 -7.18 0.73 4.36
N HIS A 102 -7.80 0.53 3.20
CA HIS A 102 -8.99 -0.30 3.01
C HIS A 102 -8.75 -1.32 1.90
N LYS A 103 -9.33 -2.52 2.04
CA LYS A 103 -9.28 -3.55 1.01
C LYS A 103 -10.27 -3.23 -0.11
N VAL A 104 -9.82 -3.29 -1.35
CA VAL A 104 -10.70 -3.19 -2.53
C VAL A 104 -11.25 -4.57 -2.85
N ILE A 105 -12.56 -4.67 -3.09
CA ILE A 105 -13.28 -5.93 -3.32
C ILE A 105 -13.89 -6.05 -4.71
N GLN A 106 -13.70 -5.05 -5.55
CA GLN A 106 -14.16 -5.02 -6.94
C GLN A 106 -12.96 -4.74 -7.86
N SER A 107 -12.90 -5.41 -9.00
CA SER A 107 -11.85 -5.18 -10.00
C SER A 107 -11.91 -3.77 -10.57
N TRP A 108 -10.75 -3.22 -10.87
CA TRP A 108 -10.56 -1.91 -11.47
C TRP A 108 -9.27 -1.87 -12.29
N GLU A 109 -9.12 -0.84 -13.12
CA GLU A 109 -7.93 -0.60 -13.91
C GLU A 109 -7.47 0.86 -13.72
N SER A 110 -6.17 1.07 -13.55
CA SER A 110 -5.60 2.40 -13.31
C SER A 110 -5.95 3.40 -14.42
N LYS A 111 -5.94 2.96 -15.68
CA LYS A 111 -6.19 3.82 -16.84
C LYS A 111 -7.63 4.29 -17.02
N THR A 112 -8.58 3.71 -16.30
CA THR A 112 -10.02 4.01 -16.47
C THR A 112 -10.72 4.44 -15.20
N ILE A 113 -10.11 4.23 -14.03
CA ILE A 113 -10.69 4.59 -12.74
C ILE A 113 -10.87 6.11 -12.62
N ASN A 114 -12.04 6.51 -12.12
CA ASN A 114 -12.36 7.89 -11.76
C ASN A 114 -13.35 7.91 -10.60
N TRP A 115 -13.82 9.07 -10.20
CA TRP A 115 -14.71 9.17 -9.05
C TRP A 115 -16.07 8.49 -9.28
N ASP A 116 -16.62 8.54 -10.48
CA ASP A 116 -17.94 8.00 -10.78
C ASP A 116 -17.95 6.47 -10.89
N ASN A 117 -16.84 5.87 -11.34
CA ASN A 117 -16.71 4.43 -11.50
C ASN A 117 -15.78 3.75 -10.46
N LYS A 118 -15.45 4.45 -9.38
CA LYS A 118 -14.57 3.91 -8.34
C LYS A 118 -15.03 2.55 -7.82
N PRO A 119 -14.11 1.62 -7.59
CA PRO A 119 -14.45 0.28 -7.15
C PRO A 119 -15.00 0.27 -5.71
N ILE A 120 -15.77 -0.77 -5.41
CA ILE A 120 -16.24 -1.04 -4.05
C ILE A 120 -15.06 -1.50 -3.19
N TYR A 121 -15.00 -1.02 -1.97
CA TYR A 121 -14.00 -1.39 -0.96
C TYR A 121 -14.68 -1.77 0.35
N GLU A 122 -13.97 -2.49 1.22
CA GLU A 122 -14.44 -2.80 2.57
C GLU A 122 -14.38 -1.54 3.44
N GLU A 123 -15.46 -1.23 4.16
CA GLU A 123 -15.49 -0.11 5.12
C GLU A 123 -14.57 -0.37 6.33
N THR A 124 -14.27 -1.63 6.62
CA THR A 124 -13.34 -1.98 7.68
C THR A 124 -11.95 -1.48 7.37
N VAL A 125 -11.43 -0.61 8.23
CA VAL A 125 -10.05 -0.15 8.16
C VAL A 125 -9.10 -1.32 8.47
N GLN A 126 -8.12 -1.55 7.61
CA GLN A 126 -7.14 -2.61 7.81
C GLN A 126 -5.98 -2.13 8.71
N ASP A 127 -5.54 -0.91 8.52
CA ASP A 127 -4.55 -0.24 9.37
C ASP A 127 -4.66 1.28 9.25
N LEU A 128 -4.10 1.97 10.24
CA LEU A 128 -4.02 3.42 10.32
C LEU A 128 -2.57 3.85 10.49
N CYS A 129 -2.11 4.77 9.66
CA CYS A 129 -0.82 5.40 9.85
C CYS A 129 -1.00 6.88 10.22
N LYS A 130 -0.54 7.23 11.43
CA LYS A 130 -0.54 8.59 11.95
C LYS A 130 0.86 9.18 11.90
N PHE A 131 1.02 10.35 11.33
CA PHE A 131 2.31 11.02 11.18
C PHE A 131 2.16 12.54 11.06
N THR A 132 3.27 13.26 11.29
CA THR A 132 3.33 14.70 11.03
C THR A 132 3.93 14.93 9.66
N ALA A 133 3.20 15.60 8.78
CA ALA A 133 3.60 15.87 7.39
C ALA A 133 4.50 17.13 7.30
N ASP A 134 5.60 17.16 8.08
CA ASP A 134 6.54 18.29 8.16
C ASP A 134 7.74 18.16 7.20
N LYS A 135 7.99 16.96 6.68
CA LYS A 135 9.09 16.63 5.77
C LYS A 135 8.80 15.31 5.06
N ILE A 136 9.69 14.94 4.14
CA ILE A 136 9.65 13.62 3.51
C ILE A 136 9.77 12.53 4.59
N LYS A 137 8.82 11.60 4.59
CA LYS A 137 8.73 10.48 5.55
C LYS A 137 8.26 9.20 4.89
N TYR A 138 8.72 8.08 5.44
CA TYR A 138 8.10 6.80 5.16
C TYR A 138 6.79 6.65 5.95
N VAL A 139 5.73 6.31 5.24
CA VAL A 139 4.43 5.93 5.78
C VAL A 139 4.35 4.42 5.66
N VAL A 140 4.21 3.73 6.78
CA VAL A 140 4.23 2.25 6.84
C VAL A 140 2.91 1.76 7.41
N MET A 141 2.24 0.88 6.69
CA MET A 141 0.96 0.29 7.09
C MET A 141 1.02 -1.23 7.01
N ASP A 142 0.45 -1.91 8.01
CA ASP A 142 0.35 -3.36 8.03
C ASP A 142 -0.81 -3.82 7.14
N ILE A 143 -0.50 -4.56 6.09
CA ILE A 143 -1.46 -5.13 5.16
C ILE A 143 -1.43 -6.67 5.19
N THR A 144 -0.86 -7.26 6.23
CA THR A 144 -0.66 -8.71 6.35
C THR A 144 -1.95 -9.49 6.17
N ARG A 145 -3.03 -9.05 6.79
CA ARG A 145 -4.33 -9.71 6.68
C ARG A 145 -4.83 -9.72 5.24
N MET A 146 -4.79 -8.56 4.56
CA MET A 146 -5.19 -8.42 3.16
C MET A 146 -4.40 -9.34 2.25
N VAL A 147 -3.06 -9.33 2.39
CA VAL A 147 -2.17 -10.14 1.56
C VAL A 147 -2.43 -11.63 1.77
N LYS A 148 -2.64 -12.09 3.02
CA LYS A 148 -3.02 -13.47 3.31
C LYS A 148 -4.33 -13.88 2.64
N GLU A 149 -5.32 -12.98 2.63
CA GLU A 149 -6.60 -13.21 1.97
C GLU A 149 -6.41 -13.30 0.45
N TRP A 150 -5.65 -12.41 -0.17
CA TRP A 150 -5.36 -12.42 -1.60
C TRP A 150 -4.71 -13.72 -2.07
N TYR A 151 -3.77 -14.27 -1.29
CA TYR A 151 -3.15 -15.56 -1.63
C TYR A 151 -4.09 -16.75 -1.41
N ARG A 152 -4.98 -16.67 -0.42
CA ARG A 152 -5.92 -17.74 -0.09
C ARG A 152 -7.01 -17.90 -1.13
N ASP A 153 -7.56 -16.80 -1.64
CA ASP A 153 -8.77 -16.80 -2.47
C ASP A 153 -8.60 -16.17 -3.85
N GLY A 154 -7.41 -15.69 -4.17
CA GLY A 154 -7.11 -15.07 -5.45
C GLY A 154 -7.77 -13.69 -5.67
N SER A 155 -8.30 -13.07 -4.63
CA SER A 155 -9.11 -11.84 -4.71
C SER A 155 -8.30 -10.55 -4.68
N ASN A 156 -7.09 -10.52 -5.25
CA ASN A 156 -6.26 -9.32 -5.25
C ASN A 156 -6.82 -8.23 -6.18
N ASN A 157 -7.68 -7.39 -5.62
CA ASN A 157 -8.14 -6.16 -6.25
C ASN A 157 -7.41 -4.91 -5.71
N GLY A 158 -6.33 -5.12 -4.93
CA GLY A 158 -5.57 -4.03 -4.36
C GLY A 158 -6.22 -3.38 -3.15
N LEU A 159 -5.81 -2.15 -2.89
CA LEU A 159 -6.19 -1.37 -1.72
C LEU A 159 -6.53 0.08 -2.08
N MET A 160 -7.24 0.75 -1.20
CA MET A 160 -7.57 2.16 -1.26
C MET A 160 -7.00 2.87 -0.03
N LEU A 161 -6.40 4.03 -0.26
CA LEU A 161 -5.92 4.94 0.76
C LEU A 161 -6.80 6.19 0.81
N LYS A 162 -7.09 6.67 2.00
CA LYS A 162 -7.77 7.94 2.22
C LYS A 162 -7.34 8.59 3.52
N GLU A 163 -7.56 9.89 3.67
CA GLU A 163 -7.58 10.51 5.00
C GLU A 163 -8.76 9.95 5.81
N ILE A 164 -8.54 9.69 7.08
CA ILE A 164 -9.50 8.93 7.90
C ILE A 164 -10.90 9.56 7.94
N ASP A 165 -10.97 10.86 8.10
CA ASP A 165 -12.23 11.61 8.26
C ASP A 165 -12.65 12.39 7.00
N GLU A 166 -11.74 12.60 6.06
CA GLU A 166 -11.95 13.38 4.83
C GLU A 166 -12.53 14.79 5.08
N LEU A 167 -12.34 15.35 6.27
CA LEU A 167 -12.90 16.66 6.65
C LEU A 167 -12.03 17.83 6.21
N SER A 168 -10.71 17.68 6.24
CA SER A 168 -9.79 18.74 5.86
C SER A 168 -8.37 18.23 5.67
N GLY A 169 -7.60 18.97 4.88
CA GLY A 169 -6.18 18.69 4.67
C GLY A 169 -5.91 17.89 3.42
N SER A 170 -4.63 17.60 3.19
CA SER A 170 -4.14 16.81 2.07
C SER A 170 -2.85 16.07 2.46
N VAL A 171 -2.60 14.98 1.76
CA VAL A 171 -1.36 14.22 1.81
C VAL A 171 -0.94 13.92 0.39
N GLN A 172 0.33 14.15 0.09
CA GLN A 172 0.98 13.72 -1.13
C GLN A 172 1.85 12.51 -0.85
N LEU A 173 1.66 11.45 -1.63
CA LEU A 173 2.51 10.27 -1.62
C LEU A 173 3.15 10.11 -3.00
N MET A 174 4.36 9.58 -3.06
CA MET A 174 4.96 9.22 -4.34
C MET A 174 4.16 8.07 -4.98
N SER A 175 3.84 8.20 -6.27
CA SER A 175 3.25 7.13 -7.08
C SER A 175 4.32 6.17 -7.61
N SER A 176 3.91 5.13 -8.34
CA SER A 176 4.83 4.28 -9.10
C SER A 176 5.47 5.02 -10.28
N ASP A 177 4.86 6.10 -10.75
CA ASP A 177 5.34 6.93 -11.86
C ASP A 177 6.29 8.05 -11.41
N TRP A 178 6.59 8.16 -10.11
CA TRP A 178 7.54 9.16 -9.62
C TRP A 178 8.91 8.98 -10.27
N ASP A 179 9.32 9.98 -11.05
CA ASP A 179 10.64 10.03 -11.64
C ASP A 179 11.58 10.91 -10.79
N SER A 180 12.66 10.31 -10.31
CA SER A 180 13.69 10.99 -9.52
C SER A 180 14.84 11.51 -10.40
N SER A 181 14.51 11.94 -11.66
CA SER A 181 15.49 12.51 -12.59
C SER A 181 16.28 13.70 -12.02
#